data_1f0443891f390476f0bb4996ff9cc630
#
_entry.id   1f0443891f390476f0bb4996ff9cc630
#
_cell.length_a   1.000
_cell.length_b   1.000
_cell.length_c   1.000
_cell.angle_alpha   90.00
_cell.angle_beta   90.00
_cell.angle_gamma   90.00
#
_symmetry.space_group_name_H-M   'P 1'
#
loop_
_entity.id
_entity.type
_entity.pdbx_description
1 polymer ?
#
loop_
_entity_poly.entity_id
_entity_poly.type
_entity_poly.pdbx_seq_one_letter_code
_entity_poly.pdbx_strand_id
1 'polypeptide(L)'
;VEIMSPLVLPEFQNRYGTGNLTTPINVASYSWGKRLNRANRYGYDPREDYFRAGVVNSESVSLSTGTEKNQTYFSAAAINSDGIVPNNSYDRYNFTFRNTTSFLNDKMRLDVGASYVLQEDCNMINQGTYNNPLTGAYLFPRGDDWADIEMYERYDPIDKISKQYWPMGDGSITMQNPYWVNYRNLRENRKDRYMLNAALSYDILDWLNVSGRIRVDNSHNTFTEKAYASTNTQLTELSENGLFGITKSMDRQVYGDALLNINKTFGDDWSLQANVGASFSDMKNDAMKIRGPI
;
A
#
# COMPACT_ATOMS: atom_id res chain seq x y z
N VAL A 1 1.91 -23.16 -1.89
CA VAL A 1 2.72 -22.41 -0.92
C VAL A 1 3.96 -21.97 -1.66
N GLU A 2 4.01 -20.71 -2.09
CA GLU A 2 5.24 -20.12 -2.61
C GLU A 2 6.23 -20.05 -1.44
N ILE A 3 7.32 -20.78 -1.55
CA ILE A 3 8.45 -20.63 -0.64
C ILE A 3 9.14 -19.33 -1.08
N MET A 4 8.79 -18.25 -0.41
CA MET A 4 9.53 -16.99 -0.58
C MET A 4 10.98 -17.24 -0.16
N SER A 5 11.93 -16.78 -0.97
CA SER A 5 13.34 -16.80 -0.60
C SER A 5 13.52 -16.20 0.78
N PRO A 6 14.36 -16.78 1.64
CA PRO A 6 14.57 -16.23 2.97
C PRO A 6 15.05 -14.77 2.86
N LEU A 7 14.48 -13.89 3.70
CA LEU A 7 14.90 -12.50 3.77
C LEU A 7 16.38 -12.43 4.15
N VAL A 8 17.22 -11.95 3.23
CA VAL A 8 18.63 -11.76 3.51
C VAL A 8 18.83 -10.35 4.07
N LEU A 9 19.11 -10.27 5.35
CA LEU A 9 19.38 -9.01 6.04
C LEU A 9 20.90 -8.75 6.09
N PRO A 10 21.34 -7.48 6.08
CA PRO A 10 22.73 -7.14 6.23
C PRO A 10 23.35 -7.72 7.50
N GLU A 11 24.58 -8.17 7.43
CA GLU A 11 25.34 -8.54 8.60
C GLU A 11 25.90 -7.31 9.32
N PHE A 12 25.83 -7.32 10.64
CA PHE A 12 26.34 -6.25 11.49
C PHE A 12 27.45 -6.77 12.38
N GLN A 13 28.35 -5.86 12.73
CA GLN A 13 29.34 -6.17 13.73
C GLN A 13 28.66 -6.47 15.08
N ASN A 14 29.15 -7.47 15.81
CA ASN A 14 28.64 -7.94 17.09
C ASN A 14 29.74 -8.09 18.15
N ARG A 15 30.87 -7.42 17.96
CA ARG A 15 32.07 -7.53 18.83
C ARG A 15 32.30 -6.31 19.69
N TYR A 16 31.73 -5.18 19.32
CA TYR A 16 31.93 -3.90 19.99
C TYR A 16 30.57 -3.28 20.34
N GLY A 17 30.50 -2.63 21.48
CA GLY A 17 29.31 -1.90 21.92
C GLY A 17 29.24 -0.48 21.43
N THR A 18 28.34 0.30 22.03
CA THR A 18 28.07 1.71 21.68
C THR A 18 29.29 2.61 21.84
N GLY A 19 29.34 3.67 21.03
CA GLY A 19 30.38 4.69 21.11
C GLY A 19 31.60 4.36 20.28
N ASN A 20 32.65 5.14 20.50
CA ASN A 20 34.00 4.90 20.01
C ASN A 20 35.02 5.15 21.14
N LEU A 21 36.32 4.95 20.88
CA LEU A 21 37.35 5.09 21.89
C LEU A 21 37.49 6.54 22.43
N THR A 22 36.96 7.52 21.72
CA THR A 22 37.12 8.95 22.04
C THR A 22 35.82 9.64 22.37
N THR A 23 34.66 9.07 22.03
CA THR A 23 33.34 9.66 22.24
C THR A 23 32.61 8.90 23.34
N PRO A 24 32.06 9.60 24.34
CA PRO A 24 31.32 8.96 25.41
C PRO A 24 30.14 8.15 24.88
N ILE A 25 29.83 7.10 25.57
CA ILE A 25 28.68 6.24 25.48
C ILE A 25 27.42 7.10 25.28
N ASN A 26 26.56 6.82 24.32
CA ASN A 26 25.24 7.39 24.01
C ASN A 26 25.11 8.04 22.63
N VAL A 27 25.98 7.77 21.71
CA VAL A 27 25.74 8.09 20.31
C VAL A 27 25.50 6.80 19.56
N ALA A 28 24.23 6.46 19.35
CA ALA A 28 23.80 5.20 18.73
C ALA A 28 24.39 4.95 17.34
N SER A 29 24.74 6.02 16.62
CA SER A 29 25.39 5.92 15.30
C SER A 29 26.82 5.35 15.33
N TYR A 30 27.45 5.23 16.52
CA TYR A 30 28.78 4.68 16.68
C TYR A 30 28.73 3.34 17.41
N SER A 31 29.05 2.26 16.73
CA SER A 31 29.10 0.89 17.27
C SER A 31 30.53 0.33 17.32
N TRP A 32 31.52 1.17 17.72
CA TRP A 32 32.92 0.85 17.83
C TRP A 32 33.50 1.25 19.20
N GLY A 33 32.67 1.12 20.24
CA GLY A 33 33.08 1.37 21.62
C GLY A 33 33.93 0.24 22.21
N LYS A 34 33.71 -0.06 23.48
CA LYS A 34 34.42 -1.13 24.16
C LYS A 34 34.07 -2.49 23.55
N ARG A 35 35.08 -3.38 23.46
CA ARG A 35 34.85 -4.75 23.04
C ARG A 35 33.93 -5.45 24.00
N LEU A 36 32.89 -6.07 23.45
CA LEU A 36 31.93 -6.87 24.22
C LEU A 36 32.62 -8.11 24.80
N ASN A 37 32.32 -8.41 26.04
CA ASN A 37 32.74 -9.64 26.71
C ASN A 37 31.69 -10.74 26.54
N ARG A 38 31.93 -11.92 27.10
CA ARG A 38 31.02 -13.06 27.00
C ARG A 38 29.65 -12.81 27.62
N ALA A 39 29.56 -11.94 28.62
CA ALA A 39 28.31 -11.68 29.36
C ALA A 39 27.34 -10.76 28.58
N ASN A 40 27.88 -9.81 27.80
CA ASN A 40 27.07 -8.82 27.06
C ASN A 40 27.12 -9.00 25.53
N ARG A 41 27.65 -10.12 25.04
CA ARG A 41 27.78 -10.39 23.60
C ARG A 41 26.47 -10.81 22.94
N TYR A 42 25.47 -11.22 23.72
CA TYR A 42 24.20 -11.79 23.25
C TYR A 42 23.01 -10.86 23.50
N GLY A 43 23.24 -9.53 23.51
CA GLY A 43 22.21 -8.58 23.90
C GLY A 43 21.08 -8.49 22.90
N TYR A 44 21.37 -8.29 21.60
CA TYR A 44 20.35 -7.98 20.60
C TYR A 44 20.74 -8.45 19.20
N ASP A 45 19.79 -9.04 18.49
CA ASP A 45 19.88 -9.28 17.05
C ASP A 45 18.58 -8.78 16.38
N PRO A 46 18.63 -7.72 15.54
CA PRO A 46 17.43 -7.15 14.93
C PRO A 46 16.63 -8.12 14.07
N ARG A 47 17.25 -9.19 13.61
CA ARG A 47 16.56 -10.24 12.84
C ARG A 47 15.62 -11.09 13.70
N GLU A 48 15.96 -11.27 14.95
CA GLU A 48 15.23 -12.11 15.89
C GLU A 48 14.36 -11.29 16.86
N ASP A 49 14.86 -10.12 17.27
CA ASP A 49 14.24 -9.33 18.34
C ASP A 49 13.25 -8.27 17.82
N TYR A 50 13.51 -7.68 16.65
CA TYR A 50 12.63 -6.63 16.11
C TYR A 50 11.61 -7.16 15.10
N PHE A 51 12.04 -8.03 14.19
CA PHE A 51 11.14 -8.54 13.17
C PHE A 51 10.24 -9.64 13.71
N ARG A 52 9.03 -9.72 13.19
CA ARG A 52 8.08 -10.80 13.46
C ARG A 52 7.82 -11.63 12.20
N ALA A 53 7.23 -12.80 12.37
CA ALA A 53 6.73 -13.55 11.22
C ALA A 53 5.62 -12.75 10.53
N GLY A 54 5.81 -12.50 9.23
CA GLY A 54 4.75 -11.95 8.38
C GLY A 54 3.82 -13.05 7.93
N VAL A 55 2.52 -12.74 7.83
CA VAL A 55 1.49 -13.68 7.39
C VAL A 55 0.71 -13.05 6.24
N VAL A 56 0.53 -13.79 5.16
CA VAL A 56 -0.35 -13.41 4.06
C VAL A 56 -1.40 -14.49 3.90
N ASN A 57 -2.67 -14.11 4.07
CA ASN A 57 -3.81 -14.95 3.79
C ASN A 57 -4.49 -14.46 2.51
N SER A 58 -4.72 -15.36 1.55
CA SER A 58 -5.38 -15.04 0.29
C SER A 58 -6.49 -16.03 0.04
N GLU A 59 -7.71 -15.52 -0.06
CA GLU A 59 -8.90 -16.30 -0.28
C GLU A 59 -9.64 -15.79 -1.51
N SER A 60 -10.21 -16.68 -2.31
CA SER A 60 -11.03 -16.30 -3.43
C SER A 60 -12.11 -17.32 -3.74
N VAL A 61 -13.24 -16.81 -4.20
CA VAL A 61 -14.35 -17.61 -4.71
C VAL A 61 -14.82 -17.02 -6.02
N SER A 62 -15.14 -17.88 -6.98
CA SER A 62 -15.76 -17.46 -8.23
C SER A 62 -16.90 -18.40 -8.63
N LEU A 63 -17.90 -17.82 -9.26
CA LEU A 63 -19.07 -18.52 -9.76
C LEU A 63 -19.32 -18.10 -11.20
N SER A 64 -19.41 -19.07 -12.09
CA SER A 64 -19.84 -18.87 -13.48
C SER A 64 -21.10 -19.68 -13.72
N THR A 65 -22.11 -19.05 -14.29
CA THR A 65 -23.35 -19.71 -14.69
C THR A 65 -23.85 -19.10 -15.99
N GLY A 66 -24.59 -19.88 -16.74
CA GLY A 66 -25.16 -19.33 -17.96
C GLY A 66 -25.66 -20.37 -18.95
N THR A 67 -26.14 -19.85 -20.07
CA THR A 67 -26.56 -20.55 -21.26
C THR A 67 -25.72 -20.08 -22.46
N GLU A 68 -25.95 -20.59 -23.67
CA GLU A 68 -25.30 -20.08 -24.87
C GLU A 68 -25.57 -18.59 -25.11
N LYS A 69 -26.70 -18.06 -24.63
CA LYS A 69 -27.15 -16.68 -24.84
C LYS A 69 -26.94 -15.74 -23.66
N ASN A 70 -26.71 -16.28 -22.47
CA ASN A 70 -26.49 -15.46 -21.25
C ASN A 70 -25.43 -16.12 -20.40
N GLN A 71 -24.37 -15.38 -20.08
CA GLN A 71 -23.27 -15.84 -19.24
C GLN A 71 -23.07 -14.82 -18.13
N THR A 72 -23.10 -15.29 -16.90
CA THR A 72 -22.87 -14.47 -15.70
C THR A 72 -21.65 -15.00 -14.93
N TYR A 73 -20.80 -14.09 -14.56
CA TYR A 73 -19.63 -14.35 -13.74
C TYR A 73 -19.66 -13.45 -12.52
N PHE A 74 -19.37 -14.03 -11.37
CA PHE A 74 -19.15 -13.33 -10.13
C PHE A 74 -17.86 -13.83 -9.47
N SER A 75 -17.06 -12.94 -8.88
CA SER A 75 -15.96 -13.33 -8.02
C SER A 75 -15.81 -12.38 -6.83
N ALA A 76 -15.33 -12.94 -5.72
CA ALA A 76 -14.89 -12.22 -4.56
C ALA A 76 -13.51 -12.73 -4.14
N ALA A 77 -12.60 -11.83 -3.79
CA ALA A 77 -11.28 -12.18 -3.30
C ALA A 77 -10.89 -11.27 -2.14
N ALA A 78 -10.23 -11.84 -1.15
CA ALA A 78 -9.67 -11.16 0.00
C ALA A 78 -8.19 -11.47 0.14
N ILE A 79 -7.39 -10.46 0.43
CA ILE A 79 -5.99 -10.58 0.83
C ILE A 79 -5.86 -9.84 2.15
N ASN A 80 -5.42 -10.54 3.19
CA ASN A 80 -5.11 -9.98 4.49
C ASN A 80 -3.65 -10.29 4.81
N SER A 81 -2.87 -9.27 5.09
CA SER A 81 -1.43 -9.41 5.31
C SER A 81 -0.97 -8.62 6.53
N ASP A 82 -0.32 -9.32 7.43
CA ASP A 82 0.50 -8.73 8.49
C ASP A 82 1.95 -8.74 8.05
N GLY A 83 2.59 -7.55 8.09
CA GLY A 83 3.99 -7.42 7.71
C GLY A 83 4.96 -7.94 8.76
N ILE A 84 6.22 -8.10 8.35
CA ILE A 84 7.33 -8.51 9.23
C ILE A 84 7.72 -7.42 10.23
N VAL A 85 7.36 -6.17 9.98
CA VAL A 85 7.58 -5.05 10.90
C VAL A 85 6.34 -4.88 11.79
N PRO A 86 6.51 -4.64 13.10
CA PRO A 86 5.39 -4.44 14.01
C PRO A 86 4.41 -3.36 13.50
N ASN A 87 3.11 -3.59 13.68
CA ASN A 87 2.03 -2.68 13.30
C ASN A 87 1.98 -2.29 11.80
N ASN A 88 2.49 -3.15 10.92
CA ASN A 88 2.36 -3.02 9.47
C ASN A 88 1.34 -4.02 8.95
N SER A 89 0.36 -3.55 8.17
CA SER A 89 -0.66 -4.41 7.58
C SER A 89 -1.09 -3.93 6.19
N TYR A 90 -1.63 -4.86 5.42
CA TYR A 90 -2.23 -4.60 4.13
C TYR A 90 -3.44 -5.50 3.92
N ASP A 91 -4.58 -4.88 3.66
CA ASP A 91 -5.83 -5.57 3.39
C ASP A 91 -6.40 -5.14 2.04
N ARG A 92 -6.90 -6.12 1.28
CA ARG A 92 -7.53 -5.84 -0.01
C ARG A 92 -8.68 -6.78 -0.28
N TYR A 93 -9.83 -6.20 -0.64
CA TYR A 93 -11.04 -6.91 -1.01
C TYR A 93 -11.43 -6.53 -2.43
N ASN A 94 -11.66 -7.52 -3.27
CA ASN A 94 -12.07 -7.34 -4.66
C ASN A 94 -13.41 -8.04 -4.89
N PHE A 95 -14.35 -7.35 -5.52
CA PHE A 95 -15.62 -7.91 -5.98
C PHE A 95 -15.73 -7.64 -7.49
N THR A 96 -16.10 -8.66 -8.26
CA THR A 96 -16.27 -8.51 -9.70
C THR A 96 -17.56 -9.19 -10.11
N PHE A 97 -18.33 -8.49 -10.90
CA PHE A 97 -19.51 -9.00 -11.59
C PHE A 97 -19.35 -8.75 -13.09
N ARG A 98 -19.72 -9.72 -13.90
CA ARG A 98 -19.80 -9.58 -15.35
C ARG A 98 -20.99 -10.37 -15.88
N ASN A 99 -21.72 -9.77 -16.81
CA ASN A 99 -22.75 -10.45 -17.56
C ASN A 99 -22.60 -10.17 -19.06
N THR A 100 -22.68 -11.22 -19.87
CA THR A 100 -22.72 -11.12 -21.32
C THR A 100 -24.01 -11.76 -21.80
N THR A 101 -24.83 -11.03 -22.56
CA THR A 101 -26.13 -11.48 -23.05
C THR A 101 -26.23 -11.21 -24.53
N SER A 102 -26.65 -12.23 -25.28
CA SER A 102 -27.01 -12.15 -26.71
C SER A 102 -28.52 -12.17 -26.87
N PHE A 103 -29.07 -11.30 -27.74
CA PHE A 103 -30.49 -11.21 -28.06
C PHE A 103 -30.70 -10.89 -29.54
N LEU A 104 -31.95 -10.82 -29.96
CA LEU A 104 -32.34 -10.61 -31.38
C LEU A 104 -31.74 -11.66 -32.31
N ASN A 105 -31.85 -12.96 -31.96
CA ASN A 105 -31.25 -14.07 -32.69
C ASN A 105 -29.73 -13.90 -32.88
N ASP A 106 -29.04 -13.57 -31.77
CA ASP A 106 -27.59 -13.37 -31.67
C ASP A 106 -27.04 -12.16 -32.44
N LYS A 107 -27.89 -11.34 -33.05
CA LYS A 107 -27.48 -10.09 -33.74
C LYS A 107 -27.06 -8.98 -32.78
N MET A 108 -27.47 -9.05 -31.52
CA MET A 108 -27.13 -8.03 -30.51
C MET A 108 -26.50 -8.69 -29.31
N ARG A 109 -25.36 -8.15 -28.88
CA ARG A 109 -24.62 -8.62 -27.72
C ARG A 109 -24.35 -7.46 -26.74
N LEU A 110 -24.78 -7.62 -25.49
CA LEU A 110 -24.51 -6.72 -24.42
C LEU A 110 -23.50 -7.38 -23.45
N ASP A 111 -22.44 -6.66 -23.11
CA ASP A 111 -21.47 -7.01 -22.08
C ASP A 111 -21.48 -5.90 -21.01
N VAL A 112 -21.82 -6.26 -19.78
CA VAL A 112 -21.80 -5.35 -18.64
C VAL A 112 -20.91 -5.89 -17.55
N GLY A 113 -20.15 -5.01 -16.92
CA GLY A 113 -19.26 -5.36 -15.82
C GLY A 113 -19.24 -4.31 -14.75
N ALA A 114 -19.09 -4.77 -13.51
CA ALA A 114 -18.88 -3.94 -12.35
C ALA A 114 -17.77 -4.57 -11.49
N SER A 115 -16.85 -3.75 -11.04
CA SER A 115 -15.83 -4.17 -10.07
C SER A 115 -15.71 -3.15 -8.96
N TYR A 116 -15.52 -3.64 -7.74
CA TYR A 116 -15.25 -2.83 -6.57
C TYR A 116 -14.00 -3.34 -5.88
N VAL A 117 -13.11 -2.43 -5.50
CA VAL A 117 -11.88 -2.73 -4.77
C VAL A 117 -11.83 -1.83 -3.56
N LEU A 118 -11.73 -2.44 -2.38
CA LEU A 118 -11.35 -1.79 -1.14
C LEU A 118 -9.92 -2.21 -0.79
N GLN A 119 -9.06 -1.24 -0.53
CA GLN A 119 -7.68 -1.47 -0.11
C GLN A 119 -7.38 -0.59 1.09
N GLU A 120 -6.80 -1.19 2.11
CA GLU A 120 -6.31 -0.50 3.31
C GLU A 120 -4.88 -0.92 3.56
N ASP A 121 -4.01 0.05 3.81
CA ASP A 121 -2.65 -0.20 4.24
C ASP A 121 -2.29 0.68 5.43
N CYS A 122 -1.59 0.09 6.38
CA CYS A 122 -1.18 0.71 7.62
C CYS A 122 0.32 0.65 7.77
N ASN A 123 0.94 1.80 8.04
CA ASN A 123 2.34 1.95 8.41
C ASN A 123 3.33 1.31 7.43
N MET A 124 3.08 1.45 6.12
CA MET A 124 4.08 1.09 5.11
C MET A 124 5.39 1.82 5.41
N ILE A 125 6.49 1.09 5.39
CA ILE A 125 7.81 1.58 5.81
C ILE A 125 8.25 2.71 4.89
N ASN A 126 8.69 3.83 5.47
CA ASN A 126 9.32 4.90 4.73
C ASN A 126 10.64 4.43 4.14
N GLN A 127 10.89 4.82 2.91
CA GLN A 127 12.21 4.64 2.31
C GLN A 127 13.20 5.70 2.84
N GLY A 128 14.49 5.35 2.89
CA GLY A 128 15.54 6.23 3.39
C GLY A 128 15.76 6.10 4.90
N THR A 129 16.46 7.07 5.47
CA THR A 129 16.87 7.04 6.89
C THR A 129 15.90 7.77 7.81
N TYR A 130 15.17 8.77 7.28
CA TYR A 130 14.27 9.60 8.08
C TYR A 130 12.95 8.89 8.35
N ASN A 131 12.52 8.92 9.61
CA ASN A 131 11.28 8.27 10.08
C ASN A 131 11.16 6.80 9.63
N ASN A 132 12.29 6.11 9.54
CA ASN A 132 12.36 4.71 9.17
C ASN A 132 12.68 3.88 10.42
N PRO A 133 11.79 3.00 10.89
CA PRO A 133 12.01 2.22 12.08
C PRO A 133 13.22 1.28 11.96
N LEU A 134 13.55 0.86 10.76
CA LEU A 134 14.72 0.00 10.52
C LEU A 134 16.02 0.70 10.88
N THR A 135 16.10 2.02 10.70
CA THR A 135 17.30 2.79 11.07
C THR A 135 17.59 2.65 12.57
N GLY A 136 16.57 2.86 13.41
CA GLY A 136 16.69 2.67 14.86
C GLY A 136 17.00 1.23 15.26
N ALA A 137 16.32 0.26 14.64
CA ALA A 137 16.54 -1.15 14.91
C ALA A 137 17.97 -1.60 14.55
N TYR A 138 18.48 -1.18 13.41
CA TYR A 138 19.80 -1.59 12.95
C TYR A 138 20.96 -0.86 13.63
N LEU A 139 20.75 0.36 14.06
CA LEU A 139 21.78 1.15 14.77
C LEU A 139 21.75 0.94 16.28
N PHE A 140 20.79 0.21 16.82
CA PHE A 140 20.76 -0.12 18.24
C PHE A 140 21.98 -0.97 18.63
N PRO A 141 22.69 -0.60 19.72
CA PRO A 141 23.93 -1.25 20.11
C PRO A 141 23.76 -2.71 20.55
N ARG A 142 24.65 -3.56 20.08
CA ARG A 142 24.62 -5.01 20.35
C ARG A 142 24.84 -5.41 21.81
N GLY A 143 25.37 -4.53 22.62
CA GLY A 143 25.63 -4.81 24.03
C GLY A 143 24.55 -4.28 24.98
N ASP A 144 23.56 -3.59 24.45
CA ASP A 144 22.48 -2.99 25.23
C ASP A 144 21.23 -3.88 25.22
N ASP A 145 20.37 -3.72 26.20
CA ASP A 145 19.18 -4.52 26.36
C ASP A 145 18.05 -3.98 25.44
N TRP A 146 17.64 -4.80 24.50
CA TRP A 146 16.53 -4.46 23.60
C TRP A 146 15.20 -4.28 24.33
N ALA A 147 14.98 -5.07 25.39
CA ALA A 147 13.75 -5.00 26.18
C ALA A 147 13.51 -3.58 26.78
N ASP A 148 14.56 -2.81 27.02
CA ASP A 148 14.43 -1.42 27.51
C ASP A 148 13.70 -0.53 26.52
N ILE A 149 13.86 -0.76 25.20
CA ILE A 149 13.24 0.07 24.15
C ILE A 149 11.93 -0.49 23.64
N GLU A 150 11.58 -1.72 23.96
CA GLU A 150 10.22 -2.25 23.72
C GLU A 150 9.19 -1.43 24.51
N MET A 151 9.56 -0.93 25.68
CA MET A 151 8.80 0.08 26.43
C MET A 151 9.04 1.46 25.79
N TYR A 152 8.58 1.63 24.56
CA TYR A 152 8.87 2.76 23.69
C TYR A 152 8.30 4.10 24.17
N GLU A 153 7.43 4.09 25.18
CA GLU A 153 6.87 5.30 25.78
C GLU A 153 6.88 5.23 27.30
N ARG A 154 7.04 6.40 27.93
CA ARG A 154 6.97 6.56 29.37
C ARG A 154 6.10 7.75 29.71
N TYR A 155 5.22 7.58 30.69
CA TYR A 155 4.33 8.65 31.14
C TYR A 155 5.14 9.76 31.82
N ASP A 156 4.94 10.99 31.34
CA ASP A 156 5.49 12.20 31.94
C ASP A 156 4.40 12.84 32.83
N PRO A 157 4.58 12.88 34.17
CA PRO A 157 3.56 13.42 35.05
C PRO A 157 3.48 14.95 35.00
N ILE A 158 4.47 15.64 34.46
CA ILE A 158 4.51 17.11 34.33
C ILE A 158 3.60 17.51 33.16
N ASP A 159 3.85 16.93 31.98
CA ASP A 159 3.10 17.24 30.77
C ASP A 159 1.83 16.39 30.65
N LYS A 160 1.67 15.39 31.51
CA LYS A 160 0.51 14.47 31.54
C LYS A 160 0.29 13.70 30.24
N ILE A 161 1.35 13.40 29.52
CA ILE A 161 1.35 12.62 28.28
C ILE A 161 2.37 11.50 28.35
N SER A 162 2.20 10.48 27.49
CA SER A 162 3.25 9.50 27.22
C SER A 162 4.26 10.07 26.24
N LYS A 163 5.52 10.14 26.65
CA LYS A 163 6.64 10.57 25.82
C LYS A 163 7.44 9.40 25.29
N GLN A 164 8.05 9.60 24.13
CA GLN A 164 8.97 8.64 23.56
C GLN A 164 10.12 8.35 24.50
N TYR A 165 10.43 7.07 24.70
CA TYR A 165 11.65 6.62 25.32
C TYR A 165 12.65 6.16 24.26
N TRP A 166 13.72 6.92 24.07
CA TRP A 166 14.81 6.60 23.17
C TRP A 166 16.14 7.14 23.70
N PRO A 167 16.97 6.29 24.34
CA PRO A 167 18.20 6.73 25.00
C PRO A 167 19.36 7.02 24.03
N MET A 168 19.20 6.69 22.73
CA MET A 168 20.30 6.71 21.78
C MET A 168 20.48 8.03 21.02
N GLY A 169 19.56 9.01 21.24
CA GLY A 169 19.55 10.25 20.47
C GLY A 169 19.11 10.08 19.01
N ASP A 170 19.01 11.17 18.29
CA ASP A 170 18.51 11.18 16.91
C ASP A 170 19.57 10.89 15.83
N GLY A 171 20.85 10.85 16.21
CA GLY A 171 21.98 10.59 15.29
C GLY A 171 22.09 11.61 14.16
N SER A 172 21.47 12.80 14.28
CA SER A 172 21.32 13.81 13.21
C SER A 172 20.57 13.33 11.96
N ILE A 173 19.81 12.23 12.09
CA ILE A 173 19.02 11.63 11.01
C ILE A 173 17.57 11.34 11.44
N THR A 174 17.05 12.08 12.41
CA THR A 174 15.72 11.87 13.02
C THR A 174 15.47 10.44 13.53
N MET A 175 16.52 9.74 13.93
CA MET A 175 16.42 8.39 14.48
C MET A 175 15.59 8.39 15.74
N GLN A 176 14.66 7.45 15.83
CA GLN A 176 13.71 7.32 16.93
C GLN A 176 13.61 5.86 17.35
N ASN A 177 12.98 5.64 18.50
CA ASN A 177 12.63 4.28 18.89
C ASN A 177 11.80 3.63 17.80
N PRO A 178 12.20 2.47 17.25
CA PRO A 178 11.50 1.80 16.16
C PRO A 178 10.04 1.47 16.49
N TYR A 179 9.74 1.12 17.74
CA TYR A 179 8.36 0.88 18.19
C TYR A 179 7.54 2.18 18.28
N TRP A 180 8.18 3.30 18.67
CA TRP A 180 7.53 4.61 18.60
C TRP A 180 7.12 4.95 17.16
N VAL A 181 8.02 4.75 16.20
CA VAL A 181 7.71 4.97 14.79
C VAL A 181 6.52 4.10 14.36
N ASN A 182 6.49 2.84 14.77
CA ASN A 182 5.44 1.90 14.36
C ASN A 182 4.09 2.18 15.03
N TYR A 183 4.07 2.67 16.27
CA TYR A 183 2.84 2.77 17.05
C TYR A 183 2.38 4.22 17.33
N ARG A 184 3.22 5.21 17.04
CA ARG A 184 2.94 6.63 17.30
C ARG A 184 3.15 7.56 16.11
N ASN A 185 3.83 7.10 15.06
CA ASN A 185 3.94 7.81 13.78
C ASN A 185 3.12 7.06 12.73
N LEU A 186 1.79 7.13 12.88
CA LEU A 186 0.87 6.32 12.11
C LEU A 186 0.64 6.90 10.71
N ARG A 187 0.57 6.01 9.74
CA ARG A 187 0.28 6.32 8.34
C ARG A 187 -0.74 5.29 7.85
N GLU A 188 -1.94 5.76 7.63
CA GLU A 188 -3.07 4.94 7.23
C GLU A 188 -3.53 5.39 5.84
N ASN A 189 -3.66 4.47 4.93
CA ASN A 189 -4.15 4.75 3.59
C ASN A 189 -5.32 3.84 3.27
N ARG A 190 -6.44 4.44 2.83
CA ARG A 190 -7.65 3.73 2.41
C ARG A 190 -8.02 4.14 1.01
N LYS A 191 -8.18 3.17 0.14
CA LYS A 191 -8.58 3.35 -1.24
C LYS A 191 -9.83 2.56 -1.56
N ASP A 192 -10.86 3.26 -2.01
CA ASP A 192 -12.09 2.71 -2.56
C ASP A 192 -12.11 2.98 -4.07
N ARG A 193 -12.24 1.93 -4.89
CA ARG A 193 -12.30 2.07 -6.35
C ARG A 193 -13.44 1.25 -6.92
N TYR A 194 -14.23 1.87 -7.75
CA TYR A 194 -15.22 1.16 -8.54
C TYR A 194 -15.03 1.39 -10.03
N MET A 195 -15.21 0.33 -10.79
CA MET A 195 -15.13 0.34 -12.25
C MET A 195 -16.43 -0.25 -12.80
N LEU A 196 -17.05 0.51 -13.70
CA LEU A 196 -18.26 0.11 -14.39
C LEU A 196 -17.95 0.12 -15.90
N ASN A 197 -18.40 -0.90 -16.61
CA ASN A 197 -18.29 -0.94 -18.06
C ASN A 197 -19.57 -1.52 -18.68
N ALA A 198 -19.92 -0.98 -19.82
CA ALA A 198 -20.95 -1.53 -20.69
C ALA A 198 -20.46 -1.46 -22.14
N ALA A 199 -20.67 -2.55 -22.88
CA ALA A 199 -20.39 -2.63 -24.30
C ALA A 199 -21.59 -3.25 -25.00
N LEU A 200 -22.04 -2.62 -26.06
CA LEU A 200 -23.11 -3.07 -26.90
C LEU A 200 -22.57 -3.26 -28.32
N SER A 201 -22.82 -4.41 -28.93
CA SER A 201 -22.50 -4.69 -30.32
C SER A 201 -23.78 -5.13 -31.03
N TYR A 202 -24.01 -4.62 -32.24
CA TYR A 202 -25.18 -4.93 -33.02
C TYR A 202 -24.81 -5.18 -34.49
N ASP A 203 -25.13 -6.38 -34.98
CA ASP A 203 -24.99 -6.78 -36.38
C ASP A 203 -26.23 -6.29 -37.16
N ILE A 204 -26.11 -5.11 -37.75
CA ILE A 204 -27.20 -4.50 -38.57
C ILE A 204 -27.44 -5.34 -39.80
N LEU A 205 -26.35 -5.77 -40.45
CA LEU A 205 -26.30 -6.66 -41.59
C LEU A 205 -25.14 -7.64 -41.38
N ASP A 206 -25.13 -8.74 -42.11
CA ASP A 206 -24.06 -9.78 -42.01
C ASP A 206 -22.65 -9.22 -42.28
N TRP A 207 -22.55 -8.09 -42.95
CA TRP A 207 -21.32 -7.37 -43.29
C TRP A 207 -21.15 -6.03 -42.58
N LEU A 208 -22.12 -5.59 -41.75
CA LEU A 208 -22.13 -4.30 -41.10
C LEU A 208 -22.47 -4.45 -39.62
N ASN A 209 -21.49 -4.16 -38.75
CA ASN A 209 -21.62 -4.16 -37.32
C ASN A 209 -21.39 -2.75 -36.75
N VAL A 210 -22.17 -2.37 -35.76
CA VAL A 210 -21.97 -1.20 -34.96
C VAL A 210 -21.71 -1.62 -33.50
N SER A 211 -20.73 -1.03 -32.87
CA SER A 211 -20.48 -1.25 -31.47
C SER A 211 -20.18 0.05 -30.70
N GLY A 212 -20.53 0.07 -29.43
CA GLY A 212 -20.23 1.18 -28.52
C GLY A 212 -19.84 0.67 -27.16
N ARG A 213 -18.92 1.37 -26.49
CA ARG A 213 -18.49 1.09 -25.14
C ARG A 213 -18.51 2.34 -24.29
N ILE A 214 -18.84 2.16 -23.01
CA ILE A 214 -18.64 3.16 -21.99
C ILE A 214 -17.94 2.50 -20.79
N ARG A 215 -16.99 3.20 -20.22
CA ARG A 215 -16.31 2.81 -18.99
C ARG A 215 -16.24 3.98 -18.04
N VAL A 216 -16.55 3.73 -16.79
CA VAL A 216 -16.35 4.65 -15.68
C VAL A 216 -15.39 3.98 -14.70
N ASP A 217 -14.30 4.66 -14.37
CA ASP A 217 -13.34 4.27 -13.35
C ASP A 217 -13.26 5.41 -12.35
N ASN A 218 -13.58 5.14 -11.09
CA ASN A 218 -13.55 6.13 -10.05
C ASN A 218 -12.83 5.58 -8.82
N SER A 219 -11.88 6.35 -8.31
CA SER A 219 -11.06 5.98 -7.17
C SER A 219 -11.09 7.11 -6.15
N HIS A 220 -11.40 6.76 -4.91
CA HIS A 220 -11.29 7.66 -3.75
C HIS A 220 -10.15 7.15 -2.88
N ASN A 221 -9.23 8.03 -2.53
CA ASN A 221 -8.12 7.74 -1.64
C ASN A 221 -8.13 8.67 -0.45
N THR A 222 -8.02 8.13 0.75
CA THR A 222 -7.85 8.87 2.00
C THR A 222 -6.56 8.43 2.67
N PHE A 223 -5.62 9.33 2.76
CA PHE A 223 -4.36 9.12 3.49
C PHE A 223 -4.39 9.96 4.76
N THR A 224 -4.14 9.31 5.89
CA THR A 224 -4.07 9.95 7.22
C THR A 224 -2.67 9.76 7.79
N GLU A 225 -2.07 10.85 8.25
CA GLU A 225 -0.79 10.89 8.92
C GLU A 225 -0.98 11.44 10.34
N LYS A 226 -0.46 10.71 11.34
CA LYS A 226 -0.53 11.09 12.75
C LYS A 226 0.86 10.91 13.37
N ALA A 227 1.49 11.99 13.78
CA ALA A 227 2.69 11.95 14.61
C ALA A 227 2.33 12.46 16.01
N TYR A 228 2.48 11.60 16.99
CA TYR A 228 2.13 11.93 18.37
C TYR A 228 3.12 12.94 19.00
N ALA A 229 2.69 13.63 20.04
CA ALA A 229 3.55 14.47 20.84
C ALA A 229 4.81 13.71 21.29
N SER A 230 5.96 14.38 21.36
CA SER A 230 7.28 13.78 21.59
C SER A 230 7.91 13.05 20.39
N THR A 231 7.27 13.05 19.22
CA THR A 231 7.94 12.69 17.97
C THR A 231 9.02 13.72 17.66
N ASN A 232 10.11 13.30 17.00
CA ASN A 232 11.19 14.20 16.60
C ASN A 232 10.63 15.42 15.86
N THR A 233 10.96 16.61 16.37
CA THR A 233 10.36 17.89 15.93
C THR A 233 10.64 18.23 14.46
N GLN A 234 11.70 17.69 13.87
CA GLN A 234 11.95 17.84 12.42
C GLN A 234 10.87 17.15 11.57
N LEU A 235 10.17 16.15 12.11
CA LEU A 235 9.09 15.46 11.45
C LEU A 235 7.71 16.09 11.69
N THR A 236 7.59 16.97 12.68
CA THR A 236 6.35 17.60 13.14
C THR A 236 6.30 19.10 12.90
N GLU A 237 7.09 19.60 11.95
CA GLU A 237 7.19 21.05 11.64
C GLU A 237 7.57 21.90 12.86
N LEU A 238 8.51 21.36 13.66
CA LEU A 238 9.03 21.92 14.89
C LEU A 238 8.03 21.95 16.07
N SER A 239 6.90 21.28 15.98
CA SER A 239 5.96 21.16 17.10
C SER A 239 6.33 19.99 18.02
N GLU A 240 6.32 20.24 19.32
CA GLU A 240 6.45 19.20 20.36
C GLU A 240 5.12 18.46 20.61
N ASN A 241 3.99 19.04 20.19
CA ASN A 241 2.66 18.49 20.39
C ASN A 241 2.26 17.46 19.32
N GLY A 242 3.10 17.28 18.30
CA GLY A 242 2.85 16.33 17.22
C GLY A 242 2.35 16.97 15.94
N LEU A 243 1.84 16.13 15.03
CA LEU A 243 1.36 16.55 13.73
C LEU A 243 0.18 15.69 13.31
N PHE A 244 -0.80 16.33 12.67
CA PHE A 244 -1.90 15.65 12.01
C PHE A 244 -1.99 16.06 10.55
N GLY A 245 -2.19 15.08 9.67
CA GLY A 245 -2.41 15.31 8.26
C GLY A 245 -3.49 14.39 7.70
N ILE A 246 -4.32 14.94 6.81
CA ILE A 246 -5.26 14.18 6.02
C ILE A 246 -5.21 14.65 4.58
N THR A 247 -5.08 13.71 3.66
CA THR A 247 -5.18 13.95 2.23
C THR A 247 -6.32 13.10 1.68
N LYS A 248 -7.26 13.74 1.01
CA LYS A 248 -8.33 13.06 0.28
C LYS A 248 -8.18 13.38 -1.19
N SER A 249 -8.16 12.35 -2.03
CA SER A 249 -8.14 12.53 -3.48
C SER A 249 -9.22 11.68 -4.15
N MET A 250 -9.71 12.18 -5.26
CA MET A 250 -10.64 11.49 -6.15
C MET A 250 -10.10 11.55 -7.56
N ASP A 251 -9.94 10.40 -8.18
CA ASP A 251 -9.60 10.26 -9.59
C ASP A 251 -10.79 9.63 -10.30
N ARG A 252 -11.34 10.32 -11.29
CA ARG A 252 -12.45 9.83 -12.11
C ARG A 252 -12.06 9.86 -13.58
N GLN A 253 -12.23 8.74 -14.26
CA GLN A 253 -12.12 8.65 -15.70
C GLN A 253 -13.43 8.14 -16.29
N VAL A 254 -13.94 8.85 -17.28
CA VAL A 254 -15.04 8.39 -18.15
C VAL A 254 -14.48 8.24 -19.55
N TYR A 255 -14.62 7.05 -20.10
CA TYR A 255 -14.20 6.74 -21.45
C TYR A 255 -15.39 6.21 -22.24
N GLY A 256 -15.52 6.59 -23.49
CA GLY A 256 -16.50 6.04 -24.41
C GLY A 256 -15.96 5.97 -25.82
N ASP A 257 -16.40 4.96 -26.55
CA ASP A 257 -16.13 4.82 -27.99
C ASP A 257 -17.33 4.24 -28.74
N ALA A 258 -17.39 4.54 -30.04
CA ALA A 258 -18.30 3.93 -30.98
C ALA A 258 -17.52 3.55 -32.25
N LEU A 259 -17.80 2.36 -32.75
CA LEU A 259 -17.14 1.77 -33.92
C LEU A 259 -18.18 1.30 -34.91
N LEU A 260 -17.97 1.60 -36.17
CA LEU A 260 -18.66 0.99 -37.32
C LEU A 260 -17.66 0.08 -38.02
N ASN A 261 -18.00 -1.19 -38.13
CA ASN A 261 -17.18 -2.21 -38.78
C ASN A 261 -17.87 -2.68 -40.05
N ILE A 262 -17.16 -2.61 -41.15
CA ILE A 262 -17.61 -3.03 -42.47
C ILE A 262 -16.73 -4.21 -42.91
N ASN A 263 -17.32 -5.35 -43.26
CA ASN A 263 -16.62 -6.51 -43.76
C ASN A 263 -17.46 -7.14 -44.85
N LYS A 264 -17.25 -6.68 -46.10
CA LYS A 264 -18.09 -7.06 -47.22
C LYS A 264 -17.27 -7.66 -48.36
N THR A 265 -17.68 -8.83 -48.83
CA THR A 265 -17.15 -9.48 -50.02
C THR A 265 -18.06 -9.18 -51.21
N PHE A 266 -17.48 -8.80 -52.33
CA PHE A 266 -18.14 -8.49 -53.59
C PHE A 266 -17.69 -9.51 -54.64
N GLY A 267 -18.58 -10.41 -55.03
CA GLY A 267 -18.21 -11.51 -55.88
C GLY A 267 -17.16 -12.44 -55.28
N ASP A 268 -16.33 -13.06 -56.09
CA ASP A 268 -15.29 -14.00 -55.68
C ASP A 268 -13.90 -13.31 -55.50
N ASP A 269 -13.74 -12.08 -56.00
CA ASP A 269 -12.42 -11.44 -56.16
C ASP A 269 -12.15 -10.25 -55.24
N TRP A 270 -13.18 -9.65 -54.65
CA TRP A 270 -13.00 -8.40 -53.88
C TRP A 270 -13.57 -8.49 -52.47
N SER A 271 -12.78 -8.12 -51.51
CA SER A 271 -13.24 -7.93 -50.12
C SER A 271 -12.86 -6.54 -49.60
N LEU A 272 -13.79 -5.89 -48.91
CA LEU A 272 -13.61 -4.61 -48.24
C LEU A 272 -13.70 -4.82 -46.73
N GLN A 273 -12.65 -4.48 -46.04
CA GLN A 273 -12.63 -4.35 -44.59
C GLN A 273 -12.34 -2.90 -44.21
N ALA A 274 -13.23 -2.28 -43.49
CA ALA A 274 -13.08 -0.89 -43.03
C ALA A 274 -13.65 -0.70 -41.61
N ASN A 275 -12.97 0.09 -40.81
CA ASN A 275 -13.41 0.45 -39.49
C ASN A 275 -13.40 1.99 -39.35
N VAL A 276 -14.51 2.55 -38.89
CA VAL A 276 -14.64 3.98 -38.59
C VAL A 276 -15.14 4.11 -37.19
N GLY A 277 -14.48 4.96 -36.42
CA GLY A 277 -14.86 5.14 -35.03
C GLY A 277 -14.51 6.51 -34.47
N ALA A 278 -15.12 6.78 -33.33
CA ALA A 278 -14.85 7.94 -32.52
C ALA A 278 -14.74 7.52 -31.04
N SER A 279 -13.91 8.21 -30.30
CA SER A 279 -13.76 7.99 -28.86
C SER A 279 -13.66 9.32 -28.12
N PHE A 280 -14.04 9.31 -26.86
CA PHE A 280 -13.79 10.41 -25.93
C PHE A 280 -13.23 9.85 -24.63
N SER A 281 -12.46 10.69 -23.93
CA SER A 281 -11.98 10.42 -22.58
C SER A 281 -12.02 11.71 -21.78
N ASP A 282 -12.67 11.65 -20.63
CA ASP A 282 -12.68 12.75 -19.64
C ASP A 282 -12.01 12.24 -18.36
N MET A 283 -11.03 13.00 -17.87
CA MET A 283 -10.30 12.68 -16.65
C MET A 283 -10.40 13.84 -15.67
N LYS A 284 -10.83 13.57 -14.47
CA LYS A 284 -10.93 14.53 -13.39
C LYS A 284 -10.15 14.02 -12.18
N ASN A 285 -9.26 14.87 -11.68
CA ASN A 285 -8.56 14.68 -10.44
C ASN A 285 -8.88 15.82 -9.49
N ASP A 286 -9.37 15.50 -8.29
CA ASP A 286 -9.61 16.44 -7.22
C ASP A 286 -8.82 15.97 -5.99
N ALA A 287 -8.10 16.89 -5.33
CA ALA A 287 -7.37 16.59 -4.13
C ALA A 287 -7.49 17.70 -3.10
N MET A 288 -7.66 17.32 -1.85
CA MET A 288 -7.64 18.20 -0.69
C MET A 288 -6.61 17.65 0.31
N LYS A 289 -5.73 18.53 0.76
CA LYS A 289 -4.74 18.20 1.78
C LYS A 289 -4.81 19.22 2.90
N ILE A 290 -4.94 18.73 4.12
CA ILE A 290 -4.79 19.49 5.36
C ILE A 290 -3.69 18.79 6.13
N ARG A 291 -2.65 19.53 6.50
CA ARG A 291 -1.51 19.01 7.27
C ARG A 291 -0.92 20.15 8.08
N GLY A 292 -0.65 19.88 9.32
CA GLY A 292 -0.01 20.85 10.19
C GLY A 292 0.27 20.32 11.59
N PRO A 293 1.08 21.04 12.33
CA PRO A 293 1.36 20.75 13.72
C PRO A 293 0.11 20.95 14.60
N ILE A 294 0.07 20.22 15.70
CA ILE A 294 -1.00 20.30 16.71
C ILE A 294 -0.53 21.19 17.85
#